data_6c53c8b7c42f56bacef835eadd15fae0
#
_entry.id   6c53c8b7c42f56bacef835eadd15fae0
#
_cell.length_a   1.000
_cell.length_b   1.000
_cell.length_c   1.000
_cell.angle_alpha   90.00
_cell.angle_beta   90.00
_cell.angle_gamma   90.00
#
_symmetry.space_group_name_H-M   'P 1'
#
loop_
_entity.id
_entity.type
_entity.pdbx_description
1 polymer ?
#
loop_
_entity_poly.entity_id
_entity_poly.type
_entity_poly.pdbx_seq_one_letter_code
_entity_poly.pdbx_strand_id
1 'polypeptide(L)'
;MLSPGDRVLVAVSGGKDSLAVWDILLELGYDAEGFYVGLGIGDYSDESTGYVRRFAEERGLSLLTVDLRDEYGYDVPTAARATKRVPCSACGMSKRHLFDSAARDGGYDVVVTGHNLDDEAAVLFGNVLRWDVDSLSRQAPMLPARHGFPKKAKPLVRLTERETAAWCLLRGIDDLVEECPIAEGNRHLHYKNALNAIEAESPSAKAAFYLEFLDKMSPILADRSRASAGELRECASCGAPTTTEVCAFCRLVATASAHEPVAVDLVLSRRKR
;
A
#
# COMPACT_ATOMS: atom_id res chain seq x y z
N MET A 1 -15.06 -2.67 -9.98
CA MET A 1 -13.64 -2.81 -9.69
C MET A 1 -13.17 -4.25 -9.89
N LEU A 2 -13.86 -5.20 -9.31
CA LEU A 2 -13.59 -6.62 -9.42
C LEU A 2 -14.67 -7.27 -10.27
N SER A 3 -14.33 -8.34 -11.00
CA SER A 3 -15.26 -9.16 -11.79
C SER A 3 -15.48 -10.49 -11.09
N PRO A 4 -16.67 -11.09 -11.17
CA PRO A 4 -16.88 -12.44 -10.70
C PRO A 4 -15.85 -13.39 -11.35
N GLY A 5 -15.16 -14.20 -10.53
CA GLY A 5 -14.13 -15.13 -10.99
C GLY A 5 -12.73 -14.55 -11.11
N ASP A 6 -12.51 -13.25 -10.83
CA ASP A 6 -11.14 -12.71 -10.68
C ASP A 6 -10.40 -13.47 -9.56
N ARG A 7 -9.19 -13.94 -9.84
CA ARG A 7 -8.23 -14.38 -8.81
C ARG A 7 -7.59 -13.17 -8.18
N VAL A 8 -7.77 -13.02 -6.88
CA VAL A 8 -7.41 -11.78 -6.17
C VAL A 8 -6.17 -12.01 -5.29
N LEU A 9 -5.14 -11.18 -5.47
CA LEU A 9 -4.03 -11.07 -4.53
C LEU A 9 -4.28 -9.92 -3.57
N VAL A 10 -4.45 -10.20 -2.29
CA VAL A 10 -4.72 -9.20 -1.26
C VAL A 10 -3.42 -8.81 -0.56
N ALA A 11 -3.03 -7.56 -0.67
CA ALA A 11 -1.88 -7.02 0.05
C ALA A 11 -2.21 -6.85 1.54
N VAL A 12 -1.76 -7.77 2.36
CA VAL A 12 -2.04 -7.76 3.81
C VAL A 12 -0.86 -7.21 4.61
N SER A 13 -1.15 -6.54 5.72
CA SER A 13 -0.15 -5.90 6.59
C SER A 13 -0.38 -6.16 8.08
N GLY A 14 -1.35 -6.98 8.44
CA GLY A 14 -1.74 -7.23 9.84
C GLY A 14 -2.63 -6.15 10.45
N GLY A 15 -2.72 -4.97 9.87
CA GLY A 15 -3.64 -3.92 10.33
C GLY A 15 -5.07 -4.13 9.82
N LYS A 16 -6.05 -3.60 10.58
CA LYS A 16 -7.50 -3.77 10.40
C LYS A 16 -7.99 -3.66 8.95
N ASP A 17 -7.55 -2.64 8.23
CA ASP A 17 -8.09 -2.36 6.88
C ASP A 17 -7.69 -3.44 5.87
N SER A 18 -6.47 -3.98 6.01
CA SER A 18 -5.99 -5.04 5.14
C SER A 18 -6.66 -6.39 5.42
N LEU A 19 -6.94 -6.69 6.70
CA LEU A 19 -7.65 -7.89 7.11
C LEU A 19 -9.15 -7.77 6.82
N ALA A 20 -9.74 -6.59 7.02
CA ALA A 20 -11.15 -6.33 6.68
C ALA A 20 -11.42 -6.52 5.18
N VAL A 21 -10.57 -5.96 4.29
CA VAL A 21 -10.78 -6.15 2.85
C VAL A 21 -10.64 -7.62 2.44
N TRP A 22 -9.75 -8.35 3.07
CA TRP A 22 -9.60 -9.78 2.78
C TRP A 22 -10.82 -10.56 3.23
N ASP A 23 -11.30 -10.36 4.47
CA ASP A 23 -12.52 -10.98 4.99
C ASP A 23 -13.76 -10.64 4.14
N ILE A 24 -13.94 -9.38 3.76
CA ILE A 24 -15.04 -8.92 2.90
C ILE A 24 -15.01 -9.62 1.51
N LEU A 25 -13.84 -9.76 0.90
CA LEU A 25 -13.72 -10.43 -0.39
C LEU A 25 -14.11 -11.91 -0.32
N LEU A 26 -13.72 -12.59 0.77
CA LEU A 26 -14.11 -13.98 1.02
C LEU A 26 -15.62 -14.12 1.22
N GLU A 27 -16.24 -13.24 2.02
CA GLU A 27 -17.70 -13.21 2.20
C GLU A 27 -18.46 -12.96 0.89
N LEU A 28 -17.86 -12.19 -0.03
CA LEU A 28 -18.41 -11.95 -1.36
C LEU A 28 -18.13 -13.09 -2.36
N GLY A 29 -17.44 -14.15 -1.95
CA GLY A 29 -17.17 -15.35 -2.74
C GLY A 29 -16.03 -15.21 -3.75
N TYR A 30 -15.10 -14.26 -3.55
CA TYR A 30 -13.89 -14.17 -4.38
C TYR A 30 -12.84 -15.21 -3.98
N ASP A 31 -12.10 -15.70 -4.98
CA ASP A 31 -10.85 -16.44 -4.77
C ASP A 31 -9.76 -15.46 -4.42
N ALA A 32 -9.55 -15.24 -3.09
CA ALA A 32 -8.70 -14.20 -2.56
C ALA A 32 -7.59 -14.78 -1.69
N GLU A 33 -6.35 -14.64 -2.15
CA GLU A 33 -5.13 -15.09 -1.50
C GLU A 33 -4.38 -13.92 -0.85
N GLY A 34 -3.89 -14.09 0.39
CA GLY A 34 -3.13 -13.07 1.09
C GLY A 34 -1.68 -13.02 0.62
N PHE A 35 -1.11 -11.81 0.49
CA PHE A 35 0.32 -11.62 0.27
C PHE A 35 0.89 -10.65 1.29
N TYR A 36 1.81 -11.14 2.09
CA TYR A 36 2.48 -10.39 3.17
C TYR A 36 3.95 -10.15 2.84
N VAL A 37 4.44 -8.96 3.18
CA VAL A 37 5.85 -8.60 3.05
C VAL A 37 6.42 -8.26 4.42
N GLY A 38 7.32 -9.09 4.93
CA GLY A 38 8.14 -8.86 6.11
C GLY A 38 9.13 -7.73 5.84
N LEU A 39 9.03 -6.64 6.60
CA LEU A 39 9.77 -5.40 6.37
C LEU A 39 11.03 -5.26 7.21
N GLY A 40 11.23 -6.14 8.20
CA GLY A 40 12.35 -6.11 9.13
C GLY A 40 12.36 -4.88 10.05
N ILE A 41 11.18 -4.39 10.47
CA ILE A 41 11.04 -3.24 11.38
C ILE A 41 10.94 -3.74 12.83
N GLY A 42 11.92 -4.53 13.29
CA GLY A 42 11.97 -5.07 14.65
C GLY A 42 10.67 -5.77 15.07
N ASP A 43 10.34 -5.69 16.35
CA ASP A 43 9.17 -6.35 16.96
C ASP A 43 7.85 -6.02 16.22
N TYR A 44 7.72 -4.80 15.68
CA TYR A 44 6.57 -4.41 14.88
C TYR A 44 6.31 -5.34 13.67
N SER A 45 7.38 -5.77 12.98
CA SER A 45 7.23 -6.71 11.86
C SER A 45 6.88 -8.11 12.32
N ASP A 46 7.42 -8.53 13.46
CA ASP A 46 7.15 -9.86 14.02
C ASP A 46 5.70 -9.97 14.50
N GLU A 47 5.19 -8.96 15.20
CA GLU A 47 3.78 -8.86 15.59
C GLU A 47 2.85 -8.82 14.37
N SER A 48 3.16 -7.96 13.38
CA SER A 48 2.42 -7.87 12.13
C SER A 48 2.31 -9.24 11.43
N THR A 49 3.41 -9.98 11.38
CA THR A 49 3.45 -11.35 10.83
C THR A 49 2.53 -12.29 11.62
N GLY A 50 2.54 -12.18 12.94
CA GLY A 50 1.69 -12.97 13.83
C GLY A 50 0.21 -12.78 13.55
N TYR A 51 -0.26 -11.53 13.42
CA TYR A 51 -1.66 -11.21 13.11
C TYR A 51 -2.09 -11.76 11.75
N VAL A 52 -1.28 -11.59 10.71
CA VAL A 52 -1.62 -12.07 9.36
C VAL A 52 -1.69 -13.59 9.30
N ARG A 53 -0.71 -14.28 9.92
CA ARG A 53 -0.69 -15.76 9.97
C ARG A 53 -1.88 -16.30 10.71
N ARG A 54 -2.18 -15.77 11.90
CA ARG A 54 -3.34 -16.18 12.70
C ARG A 54 -4.63 -16.02 11.92
N PHE A 55 -4.84 -14.87 11.29
CA PHE A 55 -6.02 -14.62 10.46
C PHE A 55 -6.18 -15.67 9.35
N ALA A 56 -5.09 -16.00 8.65
CA ALA A 56 -5.09 -16.98 7.58
C ALA A 56 -5.35 -18.40 8.10
N GLU A 57 -4.67 -18.81 9.18
CA GLU A 57 -4.81 -20.14 9.78
C GLU A 57 -6.23 -20.39 10.30
N GLU A 58 -6.80 -19.45 11.05
CA GLU A 58 -8.15 -19.55 11.61
C GLU A 58 -9.22 -19.72 10.54
N ARG A 59 -8.97 -19.24 9.31
CA ARG A 59 -9.91 -19.26 8.18
C ARG A 59 -9.53 -20.26 7.09
N GLY A 60 -8.42 -21.00 7.28
CA GLY A 60 -7.93 -22.00 6.31
C GLY A 60 -7.54 -21.37 4.96
N LEU A 61 -6.95 -20.18 4.98
CA LEU A 61 -6.64 -19.39 3.79
C LEU A 61 -5.19 -19.57 3.34
N SER A 62 -4.95 -19.44 2.04
CA SER A 62 -3.61 -19.36 1.48
C SER A 62 -2.98 -17.99 1.76
N LEU A 63 -1.76 -18.00 2.28
CA LEU A 63 -0.95 -16.82 2.56
C LEU A 63 0.44 -16.98 1.96
N LEU A 64 0.75 -16.14 1.00
CA LEU A 64 2.10 -15.98 0.47
C LEU A 64 2.87 -14.97 1.31
N THR A 65 4.11 -15.30 1.67
CA THR A 65 4.98 -14.42 2.46
C THR A 65 6.32 -14.23 1.79
N VAL A 66 6.82 -13.01 1.83
CA VAL A 66 8.18 -12.63 1.41
C VAL A 66 8.82 -11.85 2.55
N ASP A 67 10.00 -12.25 3.00
CA ASP A 67 10.78 -11.47 3.96
C ASP A 67 11.92 -10.74 3.24
N LEU A 68 12.04 -9.42 3.46
CA LEU A 68 13.05 -8.61 2.79
C LEU A 68 14.48 -8.96 3.23
N ARG A 69 14.68 -9.40 4.47
CA ARG A 69 16.01 -9.80 4.95
C ARG A 69 16.44 -11.12 4.35
N ASP A 70 15.54 -12.08 4.35
CA ASP A 70 15.85 -13.45 3.93
C ASP A 70 16.03 -13.54 2.41
N GLU A 71 15.15 -12.86 1.64
CA GLU A 71 15.14 -13.00 0.19
C GLU A 71 15.97 -11.94 -0.55
N TYR A 72 16.13 -10.75 0.05
CA TYR A 72 16.78 -9.62 -0.60
C TYR A 72 17.98 -9.06 0.18
N GLY A 73 18.27 -9.60 1.37
CA GLY A 73 19.44 -9.22 2.17
C GLY A 73 19.36 -7.81 2.77
N TYR A 74 18.15 -7.23 2.93
CA TYR A 74 17.99 -5.92 3.55
C TYR A 74 16.65 -5.79 4.29
N ASP A 75 16.54 -4.78 5.15
CA ASP A 75 15.31 -4.34 5.78
C ASP A 75 15.01 -2.87 5.46
N VAL A 76 13.78 -2.42 5.76
CA VAL A 76 13.36 -1.04 5.47
C VAL A 76 14.19 0.00 6.23
N PRO A 77 14.54 -0.15 7.51
CA PRO A 77 15.46 0.75 8.20
C PRO A 77 16.81 0.91 7.50
N THR A 78 17.43 -0.20 7.11
CA THR A 78 18.71 -0.22 6.39
C THR A 78 18.59 0.45 5.02
N ALA A 79 17.55 0.10 4.24
CA ALA A 79 17.29 0.69 2.95
C ALA A 79 17.09 2.21 3.01
N ALA A 80 16.32 2.68 4.00
CA ALA A 80 16.10 4.11 4.20
C ALA A 80 17.40 4.86 4.49
N ARG A 81 18.25 4.29 5.35
CA ARG A 81 19.55 4.88 5.71
C ARG A 81 20.53 4.85 4.55
N ALA A 82 20.71 3.70 3.89
CA ALA A 82 21.65 3.53 2.79
C ALA A 82 21.35 4.43 1.60
N THR A 83 20.05 4.59 1.27
CA THR A 83 19.61 5.40 0.13
C THR A 83 19.26 6.84 0.48
N LYS A 84 19.36 7.23 1.76
CA LYS A 84 18.96 8.55 2.29
C LYS A 84 17.49 8.90 1.99
N ARG A 85 16.62 7.90 1.87
CA ARG A 85 15.18 8.05 1.62
C ARG A 85 14.42 8.13 2.93
N VAL A 86 13.23 8.73 2.88
CA VAL A 86 12.24 8.60 3.95
C VAL A 86 11.83 7.13 4.05
N PRO A 87 11.77 6.53 5.26
CA PRO A 87 11.46 5.09 5.42
C PRO A 87 10.19 4.65 4.71
N CYS A 88 9.11 5.42 4.80
CA CYS A 88 7.86 5.13 4.08
C CYS A 88 8.03 5.07 2.55
N SER A 89 8.99 5.83 1.98
CA SER A 89 9.29 5.78 0.55
C SER A 89 9.99 4.47 0.16
N ALA A 90 10.94 4.00 0.96
CA ALA A 90 11.62 2.72 0.76
C ALA A 90 10.63 1.55 0.93
N CYS A 91 9.86 1.57 2.01
CA CYS A 91 8.79 0.60 2.28
C CYS A 91 7.78 0.50 1.13
N GLY A 92 7.20 1.63 0.72
CA GLY A 92 6.21 1.66 -0.35
C GLY A 92 6.77 1.24 -1.71
N MET A 93 8.06 1.49 -1.98
CA MET A 93 8.73 1.01 -3.19
C MET A 93 8.86 -0.52 -3.19
N SER A 94 9.34 -1.10 -2.09
CA SER A 94 9.48 -2.54 -1.91
C SER A 94 8.14 -3.26 -2.04
N LYS A 95 7.15 -2.81 -1.27
CA LYS A 95 5.80 -3.39 -1.29
C LYS A 95 5.19 -3.37 -2.69
N ARG A 96 5.18 -2.21 -3.36
CA ARG A 96 4.56 -2.11 -4.70
C ARG A 96 5.23 -3.02 -5.72
N HIS A 97 6.57 -3.10 -5.70
CA HIS A 97 7.30 -3.98 -6.61
C HIS A 97 6.95 -5.44 -6.38
N LEU A 98 6.97 -5.88 -5.11
CA LEU A 98 6.71 -7.27 -4.74
C LEU A 98 5.25 -7.68 -5.01
N PHE A 99 4.27 -6.80 -4.74
CA PHE A 99 2.88 -7.05 -5.08
C PHE A 99 2.69 -7.20 -6.60
N ASP A 100 3.34 -6.34 -7.40
CA ASP A 100 3.26 -6.39 -8.85
C ASP A 100 3.91 -7.67 -9.41
N SER A 101 5.06 -8.07 -8.86
CA SER A 101 5.75 -9.30 -9.26
C SER A 101 4.96 -10.54 -8.86
N ALA A 102 4.50 -10.63 -7.61
CA ALA A 102 3.71 -11.76 -7.14
C ALA A 102 2.42 -11.93 -7.95
N ALA A 103 1.74 -10.83 -8.27
CA ALA A 103 0.52 -10.89 -9.07
C ALA A 103 0.78 -11.38 -10.50
N ARG A 104 1.83 -10.86 -11.15
CA ARG A 104 2.23 -11.27 -12.49
C ARG A 104 2.64 -12.74 -12.53
N ASP A 105 3.55 -13.12 -11.65
CA ASP A 105 4.19 -14.44 -11.66
C ASP A 105 3.24 -15.54 -11.16
N GLY A 106 2.30 -15.20 -10.27
CA GLY A 106 1.24 -16.07 -9.77
C GLY A 106 -0.03 -16.11 -10.64
N GLY A 107 -0.11 -15.30 -11.71
CA GLY A 107 -1.26 -15.24 -12.59
C GLY A 107 -2.54 -14.73 -11.91
N TYR A 108 -2.42 -13.74 -11.01
CA TYR A 108 -3.56 -13.06 -10.39
C TYR A 108 -4.10 -11.97 -11.32
N ASP A 109 -5.43 -11.86 -11.37
CA ASP A 109 -6.11 -10.86 -12.21
C ASP A 109 -6.02 -9.45 -11.61
N VAL A 110 -5.95 -9.35 -10.27
CA VAL A 110 -5.97 -8.07 -9.57
C VAL A 110 -5.23 -8.12 -8.23
N VAL A 111 -4.50 -7.04 -7.93
CA VAL A 111 -3.97 -6.74 -6.60
C VAL A 111 -4.95 -5.85 -5.87
N VAL A 112 -5.39 -6.27 -4.70
CA VAL A 112 -6.27 -5.49 -3.83
C VAL A 112 -5.50 -4.97 -2.62
N THR A 113 -5.78 -3.72 -2.25
CA THR A 113 -5.24 -3.11 -1.04
C THR A 113 -6.34 -2.55 -0.16
N GLY A 114 -6.14 -2.57 1.16
CA GLY A 114 -7.10 -2.12 2.17
C GLY A 114 -7.21 -0.61 2.35
N HIS A 115 -6.80 0.21 1.35
CA HIS A 115 -6.96 1.66 1.47
C HIS A 115 -8.44 2.05 1.52
N ASN A 116 -8.81 2.79 2.55
CA ASN A 116 -10.17 3.25 2.82
C ASN A 116 -10.38 4.72 2.39
N LEU A 117 -11.56 5.27 2.69
CA LEU A 117 -11.91 6.67 2.36
C LEU A 117 -10.97 7.66 3.04
N ASP A 118 -10.61 7.43 4.29
CA ASP A 118 -9.73 8.33 5.06
C ASP A 118 -8.32 8.40 4.44
N ASP A 119 -7.80 7.27 3.95
CA ASP A 119 -6.52 7.20 3.27
C ASP A 119 -6.53 7.96 1.95
N GLU A 120 -7.53 7.68 1.13
CA GLU A 120 -7.63 8.26 -0.21
C GLU A 120 -7.93 9.76 -0.17
N ALA A 121 -8.81 10.19 0.75
CA ALA A 121 -9.08 11.61 0.97
C ALA A 121 -7.83 12.35 1.46
N ALA A 122 -7.04 11.76 2.36
CA ALA A 122 -5.80 12.36 2.84
C ALA A 122 -4.72 12.46 1.76
N VAL A 123 -4.60 11.43 0.89
CA VAL A 123 -3.71 11.49 -0.28
C VAL A 123 -4.16 12.58 -1.25
N LEU A 124 -5.46 12.64 -1.56
CA LEU A 124 -6.04 13.67 -2.41
C LEU A 124 -5.76 15.07 -1.84
N PHE A 125 -6.04 15.27 -0.56
CA PHE A 125 -5.81 16.55 0.12
C PHE A 125 -4.36 17.00 0.02
N GLY A 126 -3.42 16.09 0.30
CA GLY A 126 -2.00 16.37 0.17
C GLY A 126 -1.56 16.69 -1.26
N ASN A 127 -2.15 16.05 -2.28
CA ASN A 127 -1.86 16.31 -3.68
C ASN A 127 -2.45 17.66 -4.14
N VAL A 128 -3.66 18.00 -3.69
CA VAL A 128 -4.30 19.30 -3.97
C VAL A 128 -3.51 20.45 -3.34
N LEU A 129 -3.07 20.32 -2.09
CA LEU A 129 -2.28 21.36 -1.41
C LEU A 129 -0.96 21.68 -2.12
N ARG A 130 -0.42 20.74 -2.88
CA ARG A 130 0.82 20.92 -3.65
C ARG A 130 0.56 21.16 -5.14
N TRP A 131 -0.68 21.08 -5.58
CA TRP A 131 -1.04 21.05 -6.99
C TRP A 131 -0.21 20.04 -7.80
N ASP A 132 0.01 18.85 -7.20
CA ASP A 132 0.71 17.74 -7.85
C ASP A 132 -0.22 17.09 -8.89
N VAL A 133 -0.27 17.73 -10.06
CA VAL A 133 -1.18 17.34 -11.15
C VAL A 133 -0.89 15.92 -11.64
N ASP A 134 0.37 15.49 -11.63
CA ASP A 134 0.75 14.15 -12.08
C ASP A 134 0.23 13.07 -11.12
N SER A 135 0.27 13.32 -9.81
CA SER A 135 -0.31 12.43 -8.81
C SER A 135 -1.84 12.47 -8.85
N LEU A 136 -2.45 13.67 -8.98
CA LEU A 136 -3.90 13.84 -9.10
C LEU A 136 -4.47 13.10 -10.32
N SER A 137 -3.78 13.12 -11.46
CA SER A 137 -4.22 12.43 -12.68
C SER A 137 -4.22 10.90 -12.58
N ARG A 138 -3.50 10.35 -11.62
CA ARG A 138 -3.40 8.90 -11.36
C ARG A 138 -4.16 8.44 -10.12
N GLN A 139 -4.78 9.37 -9.41
CA GLN A 139 -5.54 9.05 -8.20
C GLN A 139 -6.90 8.47 -8.57
N ALA A 140 -7.00 7.16 -8.52
CA ALA A 140 -8.22 6.42 -8.81
C ALA A 140 -8.33 5.19 -7.91
N PRO A 141 -9.57 4.76 -7.60
CA PRO A 141 -9.81 3.56 -6.79
C PRO A 141 -9.48 2.26 -7.54
N MET A 142 -9.35 2.33 -8.86
CA MET A 142 -8.94 1.23 -9.72
C MET A 142 -7.95 1.72 -10.76
N LEU A 143 -6.85 0.98 -10.89
CA LEU A 143 -5.89 1.15 -11.97
C LEU A 143 -5.96 -0.08 -12.88
N PRO A 144 -6.25 0.07 -14.17
CA PRO A 144 -6.31 -1.06 -15.10
C PRO A 144 -4.92 -1.70 -15.28
N ALA A 145 -4.91 -2.97 -15.62
CA ALA A 145 -3.68 -3.65 -16.05
C ALA A 145 -3.08 -2.90 -17.25
N ARG A 146 -1.78 -2.64 -17.19
CA ARG A 146 -1.11 -1.84 -18.22
C ARG A 146 0.37 -2.18 -18.30
N HIS A 147 0.86 -2.48 -19.52
CA HIS A 147 2.30 -2.65 -19.79
C HIS A 147 3.03 -3.58 -18.80
N GLY A 148 2.44 -4.75 -18.48
CA GLY A 148 3.02 -5.71 -17.54
C GLY A 148 2.79 -5.41 -16.05
N PHE A 149 2.14 -4.30 -15.71
CA PHE A 149 1.62 -4.07 -14.35
C PHE A 149 0.24 -4.72 -14.20
N PRO A 150 -0.03 -5.38 -13.06
CA PRO A 150 -1.34 -5.95 -12.78
C PRO A 150 -2.40 -4.86 -12.56
N LYS A 151 -3.66 -5.22 -12.73
CA LYS A 151 -4.79 -4.40 -12.28
C LYS A 151 -4.71 -4.22 -10.76
N LYS A 152 -5.02 -3.02 -10.28
CA LYS A 152 -5.07 -2.69 -8.84
C LYS A 152 -6.42 -2.16 -8.47
N ALA A 153 -6.93 -2.57 -7.31
CA ALA A 153 -8.21 -2.10 -6.80
C ALA A 153 -8.15 -1.78 -5.31
N LYS A 154 -8.94 -0.79 -4.90
CA LYS A 154 -9.10 -0.33 -3.52
C LYS A 154 -10.58 -0.37 -3.16
N PRO A 155 -11.15 -1.55 -2.85
CA PRO A 155 -12.61 -1.69 -2.66
C PRO A 155 -13.16 -0.85 -1.51
N LEU A 156 -12.35 -0.57 -0.47
CA LEU A 156 -12.79 0.12 0.74
C LEU A 156 -12.85 1.67 0.61
N VAL A 157 -12.62 2.24 -0.57
CA VAL A 157 -12.56 3.71 -0.75
C VAL A 157 -13.86 4.47 -0.42
N ARG A 158 -14.96 3.77 -0.21
CA ARG A 158 -16.23 4.34 0.24
C ARG A 158 -16.51 4.10 1.71
N LEU A 159 -15.70 3.30 2.38
CA LEU A 159 -15.79 3.02 3.81
C LEU A 159 -14.78 3.88 4.57
N THR A 160 -15.23 4.44 5.67
CA THR A 160 -14.35 5.15 6.59
C THR A 160 -13.50 4.18 7.41
N GLU A 161 -12.40 4.67 7.96
CA GLU A 161 -11.56 3.91 8.89
C GLU A 161 -12.35 3.41 10.11
N ARG A 162 -13.38 4.16 10.53
CA ARG A 162 -14.27 3.76 11.60
C ARG A 162 -15.17 2.58 11.23
N GLU A 163 -15.65 2.54 9.99
CA GLU A 163 -16.49 1.43 9.50
C GLU A 163 -15.68 0.16 9.33
N THR A 164 -14.44 0.25 8.86
CA THR A 164 -13.54 -0.92 8.79
C THR A 164 -13.18 -1.45 10.17
N ALA A 165 -12.96 -0.57 11.15
CA ALA A 165 -12.75 -0.97 12.55
C ALA A 165 -13.98 -1.67 13.13
N ALA A 166 -15.20 -1.13 12.86
CA ALA A 166 -16.44 -1.77 13.28
C ALA A 166 -16.63 -3.15 12.65
N TRP A 167 -16.27 -3.31 11.35
CA TRP A 167 -16.29 -4.60 10.68
C TRP A 167 -15.39 -5.61 11.40
N CYS A 168 -14.13 -5.25 11.67
CA CYS A 168 -13.19 -6.13 12.36
C CYS A 168 -13.72 -6.55 13.73
N LEU A 169 -14.23 -5.60 14.51
CA LEU A 169 -14.80 -5.87 15.84
C LEU A 169 -15.98 -6.86 15.77
N LEU A 170 -16.92 -6.64 14.85
CA LEU A 170 -18.11 -7.49 14.72
C LEU A 170 -17.78 -8.89 14.18
N ARG A 171 -16.69 -9.02 13.43
CA ARG A 171 -16.22 -10.29 12.86
C ARG A 171 -15.19 -11.01 13.74
N GLY A 172 -14.82 -10.42 14.89
CA GLY A 172 -13.79 -10.98 15.77
C GLY A 172 -12.42 -11.06 15.08
N ILE A 173 -12.08 -10.08 14.26
CA ILE A 173 -10.79 -10.00 13.59
C ILE A 173 -9.82 -9.24 14.50
N ASP A 174 -8.82 -9.93 15.02
CA ASP A 174 -7.71 -9.32 15.73
C ASP A 174 -6.74 -8.68 14.74
N ASP A 175 -6.31 -7.47 15.02
CA ASP A 175 -5.42 -6.69 14.16
C ASP A 175 -4.32 -5.98 14.94
N LEU A 176 -3.26 -5.61 14.23
CA LEU A 176 -2.18 -4.79 14.78
C LEU A 176 -2.65 -3.33 14.89
N VAL A 177 -2.81 -2.88 16.13
CA VAL A 177 -3.26 -1.51 16.45
C VAL A 177 -2.11 -0.52 16.46
N GLU A 178 -0.90 -0.95 16.82
CA GLU A 178 0.27 -0.10 16.91
C GLU A 178 0.65 0.51 15.56
N GLU A 179 0.90 1.81 15.58
CA GLU A 179 1.42 2.49 14.39
C GLU A 179 2.88 2.09 14.15
N CYS A 180 3.24 2.01 12.87
CA CYS A 180 4.62 1.72 12.47
C CYS A 180 5.57 2.76 13.09
N PRO A 181 6.57 2.35 13.90
CA PRO A 181 7.42 3.28 14.66
C PRO A 181 8.23 4.22 13.76
N ILE A 182 8.54 3.80 12.52
CA ILE A 182 9.27 4.64 11.57
C ILE A 182 8.36 5.50 10.68
N ALA A 183 7.05 5.49 10.90
CA ALA A 183 6.10 6.38 10.22
C ALA A 183 5.91 7.73 10.93
N GLU A 184 6.48 7.93 12.13
CA GLU A 184 6.40 9.18 12.90
C GLU A 184 6.77 10.40 12.03
N GLY A 185 5.97 11.47 12.09
CA GLY A 185 6.13 12.67 11.26
C GLY A 185 5.69 12.49 9.80
N ASN A 186 4.96 11.45 9.49
CA ASN A 186 4.35 11.28 8.18
C ASN A 186 3.26 12.35 7.96
N ARG A 187 3.43 13.17 6.94
CA ARG A 187 2.47 14.22 6.57
C ARG A 187 1.06 13.69 6.32
N HIS A 188 0.95 12.43 5.92
CA HIS A 188 -0.33 11.79 5.66
C HIS A 188 -1.21 11.73 6.91
N LEU A 189 -0.64 11.45 8.09
CA LEU A 189 -1.36 11.48 9.36
C LEU A 189 -1.89 12.88 9.70
N HIS A 190 -1.09 13.93 9.41
CA HIS A 190 -1.55 15.31 9.60
C HIS A 190 -2.73 15.65 8.69
N TYR A 191 -2.73 15.16 7.45
CA TYR A 191 -3.85 15.36 6.53
C TYR A 191 -5.10 14.59 6.97
N LYS A 192 -4.96 13.36 7.45
CA LYS A 192 -6.07 12.60 8.05
C LYS A 192 -6.69 13.36 9.23
N ASN A 193 -5.87 13.85 10.17
CA ASN A 193 -6.33 14.58 11.33
C ASN A 193 -7.07 15.86 10.96
N ALA A 194 -6.57 16.62 9.99
CA ALA A 194 -7.24 17.83 9.49
C ALA A 194 -8.60 17.50 8.87
N LEU A 195 -8.68 16.46 8.04
CA LEU A 195 -9.93 16.01 7.44
C LEU A 195 -10.91 15.45 8.47
N ASN A 196 -10.42 14.78 9.53
CA ASN A 196 -11.25 14.31 10.64
C ASN A 196 -11.85 15.48 11.43
N ALA A 197 -11.10 16.56 11.64
CA ALA A 197 -11.63 17.75 12.27
C ALA A 197 -12.75 18.41 11.43
N ILE A 198 -12.56 18.50 10.12
CA ILE A 198 -13.60 18.99 9.19
C ILE A 198 -14.84 18.08 9.21
N GLU A 199 -14.64 16.76 9.18
CA GLU A 199 -15.72 15.77 9.20
C GLU A 199 -16.56 15.84 10.47
N ALA A 200 -15.93 16.16 11.62
CA ALA A 200 -16.64 16.32 12.90
C ALA A 200 -17.62 17.51 12.88
N GLU A 201 -17.25 18.59 12.21
CA GLU A 201 -18.09 19.78 12.06
C GLU A 201 -19.08 19.67 10.88
N SER A 202 -18.69 18.94 9.84
CA SER A 202 -19.49 18.79 8.62
C SER A 202 -19.49 17.31 8.20
N PRO A 203 -20.42 16.50 8.71
CA PRO A 203 -20.53 15.09 8.37
C PRO A 203 -20.66 14.84 6.88
N SER A 204 -19.94 13.83 6.38
CA SER A 204 -19.80 13.46 4.96
C SER A 204 -18.88 14.38 4.12
N ALA A 205 -18.18 15.33 4.73
CA ALA A 205 -17.25 16.21 4.03
C ALA A 205 -16.11 15.43 3.34
N LYS A 206 -15.56 14.40 3.99
CA LYS A 206 -14.52 13.55 3.39
C LYS A 206 -15.04 12.78 2.18
N ALA A 207 -16.23 12.21 2.29
CA ALA A 207 -16.86 11.48 1.20
C ALA A 207 -17.17 12.41 0.03
N ALA A 208 -17.74 13.58 0.28
CA ALA A 208 -18.00 14.58 -0.74
C ALA A 208 -16.69 15.01 -1.43
N PHE A 209 -15.65 15.35 -0.67
CA PHE A 209 -14.36 15.78 -1.20
C PHE A 209 -13.74 14.74 -2.14
N TYR A 210 -13.71 13.48 -1.73
CA TYR A 210 -13.08 12.43 -2.53
C TYR A 210 -13.95 11.97 -3.71
N LEU A 211 -15.23 11.71 -3.47
CA LEU A 211 -16.11 11.17 -4.52
C LEU A 211 -16.43 12.22 -5.60
N GLU A 212 -16.61 13.48 -5.23
CA GLU A 212 -16.78 14.57 -6.17
C GLU A 212 -15.51 14.83 -7.01
N PHE A 213 -14.32 14.65 -6.41
CA PHE A 213 -13.08 14.68 -7.19
C PHE A 213 -13.07 13.56 -8.24
N LEU A 214 -13.44 12.33 -7.87
CA LEU A 214 -13.49 11.21 -8.81
C LEU A 214 -14.49 11.44 -9.94
N ASP A 215 -15.63 12.02 -9.64
CA ASP A 215 -16.70 12.27 -10.62
C ASP A 215 -16.37 13.45 -11.54
N LYS A 216 -15.92 14.57 -10.99
CA LYS A 216 -15.79 15.84 -11.71
C LYS A 216 -14.38 16.12 -12.23
N MET A 217 -13.35 15.83 -11.44
CA MET A 217 -11.97 16.25 -11.73
C MET A 217 -11.11 15.16 -12.35
N SER A 218 -11.26 13.92 -11.87
CA SER A 218 -10.45 12.79 -12.34
C SER A 218 -10.59 12.58 -13.88
N PRO A 219 -11.79 12.65 -14.49
CA PRO A 219 -11.92 12.55 -15.96
C PRO A 219 -11.17 13.64 -16.71
N ILE A 220 -11.17 14.87 -16.20
CA ILE A 220 -10.48 16.02 -16.82
C ILE A 220 -8.96 15.84 -16.77
N LEU A 221 -8.45 15.25 -15.69
CA LEU A 221 -7.02 15.03 -15.48
C LEU A 221 -6.50 13.76 -16.15
N ALA A 222 -7.36 12.80 -16.48
CA ALA A 222 -6.97 11.49 -17.01
C ALA A 222 -6.19 11.57 -18.33
N ASP A 223 -6.48 12.53 -19.18
CA ASP A 223 -5.78 12.72 -20.47
C ASP A 223 -4.31 13.12 -20.28
N ARG A 224 -3.97 13.81 -19.20
CA ARG A 224 -2.57 14.16 -18.88
C ARG A 224 -1.76 12.94 -18.46
N SER A 225 -2.36 11.99 -17.75
CA SER A 225 -1.70 10.73 -17.36
C SER A 225 -1.24 9.90 -18.55
N ARG A 226 -1.94 9.96 -19.67
CA ARG A 226 -1.59 9.25 -20.91
C ARG A 226 -0.41 9.89 -21.62
N ALA A 227 -0.28 11.20 -21.56
CA ALA A 227 0.77 11.95 -22.25
C ALA A 227 2.15 11.86 -21.55
N SER A 228 2.18 11.60 -20.24
CA SER A 228 3.42 11.57 -19.44
C SER A 228 4.06 10.18 -19.30
N ALA A 229 3.46 9.14 -19.86
CA ALA A 229 3.99 7.79 -19.78
C ALA A 229 5.20 7.64 -20.74
N GLY A 230 6.40 7.67 -20.19
CA GLY A 230 7.61 7.30 -20.93
C GLY A 230 7.53 5.86 -21.46
N GLU A 231 8.32 5.55 -22.50
CA GLU A 231 8.43 4.18 -23.02
C GLU A 231 8.90 3.23 -21.90
N LEU A 232 8.12 2.20 -21.64
CA LEU A 232 8.47 1.15 -20.67
C LEU A 232 9.27 0.06 -21.38
N ARG A 233 10.26 -0.44 -20.67
CA ARG A 233 11.09 -1.61 -21.04
C ARG A 233 11.14 -2.57 -19.86
N GLU A 234 11.63 -3.77 -20.07
CA GLU A 234 11.90 -4.71 -19.01
C GLU A 234 13.18 -4.33 -18.26
N CYS A 235 13.13 -4.46 -16.93
CA CYS A 235 14.31 -4.29 -16.10
C CYS A 235 15.33 -5.38 -16.40
N ALA A 236 16.58 -5.02 -16.68
CA ALA A 236 17.65 -5.97 -16.96
C ALA A 236 17.93 -6.95 -15.81
N SER A 237 17.51 -6.64 -14.58
CA SER A 237 17.75 -7.46 -13.39
C SER A 237 16.57 -8.37 -13.03
N CYS A 238 15.31 -7.88 -13.11
CA CYS A 238 14.14 -8.63 -12.63
C CYS A 238 12.97 -8.73 -13.64
N GLY A 239 13.13 -8.22 -14.86
CA GLY A 239 12.09 -8.25 -15.89
C GLY A 239 10.88 -7.33 -15.63
N ALA A 240 10.78 -6.67 -14.49
CA ALA A 240 9.65 -5.78 -14.19
C ALA A 240 9.63 -4.54 -15.11
N PRO A 241 8.44 -4.02 -15.47
CA PRO A 241 8.34 -2.82 -16.31
C PRO A 241 9.00 -1.61 -15.67
N THR A 242 9.83 -0.90 -16.44
CA THR A 242 10.55 0.30 -15.97
C THR A 242 10.85 1.25 -17.12
N THR A 243 11.09 2.52 -16.81
CA THR A 243 11.59 3.52 -17.78
C THR A 243 13.12 3.61 -17.84
N THR A 244 13.82 2.87 -16.98
CA THR A 244 15.29 2.84 -16.88
C THR A 244 15.81 1.44 -17.12
N GLU A 245 17.13 1.28 -17.37
CA GLU A 245 17.75 -0.03 -17.59
C GLU A 245 17.53 -1.00 -16.40
N VAL A 246 17.73 -0.49 -15.18
CA VAL A 246 17.49 -1.24 -13.93
C VAL A 246 16.42 -0.50 -13.13
N CYS A 247 15.37 -1.18 -12.70
CA CYS A 247 14.25 -0.56 -11.99
C CYS A 247 14.66 0.00 -10.61
N ALA A 248 13.81 0.87 -10.06
CA ALA A 248 14.10 1.54 -8.80
C ALA A 248 14.22 0.56 -7.61
N PHE A 249 13.47 -0.54 -7.63
CA PHE A 249 13.57 -1.58 -6.61
C PHE A 249 14.91 -2.32 -6.68
N CYS A 250 15.35 -2.77 -7.85
CA CYS A 250 16.63 -3.47 -7.98
C CYS A 250 17.81 -2.56 -7.59
N ARG A 251 17.76 -1.26 -7.90
CA ARG A 251 18.76 -0.30 -7.42
C ARG A 251 18.73 -0.11 -5.90
N LEU A 252 17.51 -0.11 -5.29
CA LEU A 252 17.36 -0.08 -3.85
C LEU A 252 18.00 -1.30 -3.21
N VAL A 253 17.69 -2.51 -3.70
CA VAL A 253 18.26 -3.78 -3.23
C VAL A 253 19.78 -3.74 -3.30
N ALA A 254 20.35 -3.45 -4.47
CA ALA A 254 21.79 -3.40 -4.67
C ALA A 254 22.50 -2.43 -3.72
N THR A 255 21.86 -1.32 -3.39
CA THR A 255 22.42 -0.34 -2.44
C THR A 255 22.25 -0.80 -1.00
N ALA A 256 21.06 -1.30 -0.62
CA ALA A 256 20.75 -1.63 0.75
C ALA A 256 21.43 -2.91 1.26
N SER A 257 21.48 -3.96 0.42
CA SER A 257 22.09 -5.25 0.77
C SER A 257 23.63 -5.18 0.94
N ALA A 258 24.26 -4.11 0.46
CA ALA A 258 25.69 -3.87 0.69
C ALA A 258 26.00 -3.21 2.05
N HIS A 259 24.98 -2.95 2.88
CA HIS A 259 25.13 -2.27 4.16
C HIS A 259 24.73 -3.19 5.32
N GLU A 260 25.42 -3.03 6.46
CA GLU A 260 25.06 -3.70 7.70
C GLU A 260 23.65 -3.31 8.18
N PRO A 261 22.91 -4.24 8.79
CA PRO A 261 21.58 -3.98 9.34
C PRO A 261 21.58 -2.81 10.33
N VAL A 262 20.54 -2.01 10.25
CA VAL A 262 20.37 -0.79 11.06
C VAL A 262 19.22 -0.97 12.03
N ALA A 263 19.50 -0.75 13.33
CA ALA A 263 18.45 -0.77 14.35
C ALA A 263 17.41 0.34 14.12
N VAL A 264 16.16 0.05 14.43
CA VAL A 264 15.01 0.96 14.26
C VAL A 264 15.23 2.29 14.97
N ASP A 265 15.76 2.26 16.20
CA ASP A 265 16.03 3.45 17.03
C ASP A 265 16.99 4.45 16.37
N LEU A 266 17.96 3.97 15.60
CA LEU A 266 18.89 4.82 14.86
C LEU A 266 18.24 5.56 13.69
N VAL A 267 17.15 5.03 13.15
CA VAL A 267 16.35 5.71 12.12
C VAL A 267 15.50 6.81 12.73
N LEU A 268 14.93 6.55 13.91
CA LEU A 268 14.12 7.51 14.67
C LEU A 268 14.94 8.71 15.18
N SER A 269 16.16 8.47 15.69
CA SER A 269 17.02 9.52 16.27
C SER A 269 17.41 10.61 15.27
N ARG A 270 17.50 10.32 13.98
CA ARG A 270 17.83 11.29 12.93
C ARG A 270 16.69 12.24 12.56
N ARG A 271 15.45 11.91 12.89
CA ARG A 271 14.26 12.75 12.61
C ARG A 271 14.05 13.85 13.65
N LYS A 272 14.66 13.73 14.82
CA LYS A 272 14.57 14.72 15.91
C LYS A 272 15.62 15.86 15.80
N ARG A 273 16.40 15.91 14.75
CA ARG A 273 17.35 16.98 14.41
C ARG A 273 16.93 17.64 13.09
#